data_a795420af88bc44b362937c9c477af1f
#
_entry.id   a795420af88bc44b362937c9c477af1f
#
_cell.length_a   1.000
_cell.length_b   1.000
_cell.length_c   1.000
_cell.angle_alpha   90.00
_cell.angle_beta   90.00
_cell.angle_gamma   90.00
#
_symmetry.space_group_name_H-M   'P 1'
#
loop_
_entity.id
_entity.type
_entity.pdbx_description
1 polymer ?
#
loop_
_entity_poly.entity_id
_entity_poly.type
_entity_poly.pdbx_seq_one_letter_code
_entity_poly.pdbx_strand_id
1 'polypeptide(L)'
;MILAFAHPCLVVDDVERARRFYEEVFGFRVISDEGWRDNPVVDRAIGSSGSSSRGYMLAGHNCFLELFEFDAPGQEGPAPADLGPHERGIRHISFFVDDCRAEYARCISLGAQPLGTPAPADSGVDAVYLRDPCGNIIELCEIPRPEEDPLLLPGISTLNTEVPHV
;
A
#
# COMPACT_ATOMS: atom_id res chain seq x y z
N MET A 1 -21.87 -10.61 9.87
CA MET A 1 -21.73 -9.15 10.08
C MET A 1 -20.32 -8.77 9.68
N ILE A 2 -20.14 -7.75 8.80
CA ILE A 2 -18.82 -7.19 8.49
C ILE A 2 -18.46 -6.20 9.60
N LEU A 3 -17.26 -6.27 10.12
CA LEU A 3 -16.81 -5.45 11.25
C LEU A 3 -16.01 -4.23 10.80
N ALA A 4 -15.10 -4.40 9.81
CA ALA A 4 -14.24 -3.34 9.31
C ALA A 4 -13.68 -3.71 7.93
N PHE A 5 -13.11 -2.73 7.20
CA PHE A 5 -12.17 -2.97 6.12
C PHE A 5 -10.82 -3.37 6.74
N ALA A 6 -10.25 -4.50 6.31
CA ALA A 6 -9.04 -5.03 6.93
C ALA A 6 -7.78 -4.42 6.30
N HIS A 7 -7.50 -4.76 5.05
CA HIS A 7 -6.28 -4.33 4.34
C HIS A 7 -6.46 -4.44 2.81
N PRO A 8 -5.74 -3.63 2.02
CA PRO A 8 -5.40 -3.97 0.65
C PRO A 8 -4.25 -4.97 0.62
N CYS A 9 -4.18 -5.77 -0.46
CA CYS A 9 -3.05 -6.63 -0.73
C CYS A 9 -2.38 -6.20 -2.04
N LEU A 10 -1.05 -6.11 -2.05
CA LEU A 10 -0.25 -5.90 -3.24
C LEU A 10 0.51 -7.18 -3.57
N VAL A 11 0.32 -7.69 -4.78
CA VAL A 11 1.15 -8.78 -5.32
C VAL A 11 2.32 -8.14 -6.05
N VAL A 12 3.53 -8.46 -5.63
CA VAL A 12 4.77 -7.82 -6.06
C VAL A 12 5.79 -8.84 -6.58
N ASP A 13 6.70 -8.38 -7.41
CA ASP A 13 7.79 -9.21 -7.98
C ASP A 13 8.98 -9.40 -7.02
N ASP A 14 9.09 -8.56 -5.98
CA ASP A 14 10.13 -8.61 -4.95
C ASP A 14 9.55 -8.09 -3.63
N VAL A 15 9.11 -9.02 -2.78
CA VAL A 15 8.45 -8.68 -1.52
C VAL A 15 9.39 -7.98 -0.55
N GLU A 16 10.70 -8.30 -0.58
CA GLU A 16 11.68 -7.66 0.29
C GLU A 16 11.95 -6.20 -0.11
N ARG A 17 11.98 -5.92 -1.42
CA ARG A 17 12.10 -4.56 -1.93
C ARG A 17 10.88 -3.73 -1.60
N ALA A 18 9.67 -4.29 -1.78
CA ALA A 18 8.43 -3.64 -1.42
C ALA A 18 8.37 -3.37 0.09
N ARG A 19 8.65 -4.37 0.93
CA ARG A 19 8.64 -4.25 2.39
C ARG A 19 9.53 -3.10 2.86
N ARG A 20 10.81 -3.09 2.44
CA ARG A 20 11.76 -2.01 2.80
C ARG A 20 11.25 -0.63 2.39
N PHE A 21 10.68 -0.52 1.18
CA PHE A 21 10.13 0.75 0.71
C PHE A 21 8.99 1.25 1.60
N TYR A 22 8.01 0.40 1.92
CA TYR A 22 6.88 0.79 2.76
C TYR A 22 7.30 1.08 4.21
N GLU A 23 8.32 0.38 4.73
CA GLU A 23 8.90 0.69 6.04
C GLU A 23 9.62 2.06 6.05
N GLU A 24 10.49 2.32 5.08
CA GLU A 24 11.33 3.52 5.04
C GLU A 24 10.54 4.77 4.62
N VAL A 25 9.63 4.64 3.66
CA VAL A 25 8.89 5.78 3.11
C VAL A 25 7.65 6.10 3.94
N PHE A 26 6.87 5.10 4.29
CA PHE A 26 5.55 5.31 4.93
C PHE A 26 5.51 4.90 6.40
N GLY A 27 6.63 4.50 7.00
CA GLY A 27 6.68 4.15 8.41
C GLY A 27 5.89 2.89 8.78
N PHE A 28 5.60 2.02 7.81
CA PHE A 28 5.02 0.73 8.09
C PHE A 28 6.01 -0.15 8.85
N ARG A 29 5.50 -1.16 9.53
CA ARG A 29 6.32 -2.19 10.17
C ARG A 29 5.70 -3.56 9.97
N VAL A 30 6.53 -4.56 9.81
CA VAL A 30 6.08 -5.95 9.74
C VAL A 30 5.50 -6.37 11.09
N ILE A 31 4.31 -6.97 11.07
CA ILE A 31 3.65 -7.54 12.26
C ILE A 31 3.50 -9.06 12.17
N SER A 32 3.51 -9.63 10.97
CA SER A 32 3.51 -11.08 10.77
C SER A 32 4.08 -11.47 9.41
N ASP A 33 4.63 -12.69 9.36
CA ASP A 33 4.95 -13.40 8.12
C ASP A 33 3.69 -14.13 7.65
N GLU A 34 3.28 -13.89 6.41
CA GLU A 34 2.07 -14.43 5.80
C GLU A 34 2.38 -15.44 4.67
N GLY A 35 3.65 -15.85 4.57
CA GLY A 35 4.07 -16.81 3.56
C GLY A 35 3.52 -18.23 3.80
N TRP A 36 3.31 -18.97 2.71
CA TRP A 36 2.92 -20.38 2.80
C TRP A 36 3.52 -21.22 1.68
N ARG A 37 3.57 -22.54 1.93
CA ARG A 37 3.93 -23.57 0.96
C ARG A 37 3.23 -24.87 1.34
N ASP A 38 2.78 -25.60 0.32
CA ASP A 38 2.12 -26.90 0.51
C ASP A 38 0.95 -26.87 1.51
N ASN A 39 0.12 -25.83 1.43
CA ASN A 39 -0.98 -25.61 2.36
C ASN A 39 -2.36 -25.71 1.69
N PRO A 40 -2.98 -26.92 1.72
CA PRO A 40 -4.27 -27.11 1.06
C PRO A 40 -5.45 -26.34 1.70
N VAL A 41 -5.27 -25.82 2.91
CA VAL A 41 -6.26 -24.95 3.55
C VAL A 41 -6.23 -23.57 2.90
N VAL A 42 -5.04 -23.02 2.71
CA VAL A 42 -4.84 -21.74 2.00
C VAL A 42 -5.29 -21.89 0.55
N ASP A 43 -4.89 -22.96 -0.15
CA ASP A 43 -5.30 -23.24 -1.53
C ASP A 43 -6.81 -23.18 -1.72
N ARG A 44 -7.56 -23.80 -0.79
CA ARG A 44 -9.03 -23.74 -0.83
C ARG A 44 -9.57 -22.34 -0.54
N ALA A 45 -8.95 -21.61 0.37
CA ALA A 45 -9.40 -20.27 0.74
C ALA A 45 -9.23 -19.25 -0.38
N ILE A 46 -8.11 -19.32 -1.11
CA ILE A 46 -7.80 -18.40 -2.22
C ILE A 46 -8.27 -18.92 -3.60
N GLY A 47 -8.76 -20.17 -3.68
CA GLY A 47 -9.20 -20.79 -4.93
C GLY A 47 -8.08 -21.13 -5.90
N SER A 48 -6.86 -21.39 -5.42
CA SER A 48 -5.69 -21.71 -6.23
C SER A 48 -5.02 -22.97 -5.70
N SER A 49 -4.84 -23.99 -6.53
CA SER A 49 -4.26 -25.27 -6.12
C SER A 49 -2.75 -25.26 -6.25
N GLY A 50 -2.05 -25.85 -5.25
CA GLY A 50 -0.59 -25.96 -5.25
C GLY A 50 0.10 -24.60 -5.11
N SER A 51 -0.55 -23.67 -4.42
CA SER A 51 -0.03 -22.32 -4.27
C SER A 51 1.10 -22.24 -3.25
N SER A 52 2.02 -21.31 -3.49
CA SER A 52 3.05 -20.92 -2.53
C SER A 52 3.41 -19.45 -2.71
N SER A 53 3.69 -18.78 -1.60
CA SER A 53 4.02 -17.37 -1.58
C SER A 53 4.94 -17.04 -0.41
N ARG A 54 5.75 -16.00 -0.57
CA ARG A 54 6.34 -15.23 0.52
C ARG A 54 5.47 -14.00 0.75
N GLY A 55 5.32 -13.55 1.98
CA GLY A 55 4.49 -12.39 2.24
C GLY A 55 4.61 -11.84 3.63
N TYR A 56 4.11 -10.63 3.80
CA TYR A 56 4.12 -9.91 5.06
C TYR A 56 2.81 -9.16 5.27
N MET A 57 2.34 -9.16 6.52
CA MET A 57 1.39 -8.16 6.98
C MET A 57 2.16 -7.01 7.62
N LEU A 58 1.89 -5.80 7.15
CA LEU A 58 2.46 -4.58 7.69
C LEU A 58 1.37 -3.75 8.38
N ALA A 59 1.72 -3.09 9.47
CA ALA A 59 0.88 -2.10 10.13
C ALA A 59 1.51 -0.72 10.02
N GLY A 60 0.70 0.27 9.70
CA GLY A 60 1.12 1.66 9.63
C GLY A 60 -0.05 2.61 9.78
N HIS A 61 0.17 3.74 10.45
CA HIS A 61 -0.83 4.78 10.67
C HIS A 61 -2.19 4.23 11.10
N ASN A 62 -3.19 4.23 10.23
CA ASN A 62 -4.56 3.75 10.49
C ASN A 62 -4.96 2.55 9.63
N CYS A 63 -4.01 1.82 9.06
CA CYS A 63 -4.29 0.71 8.15
C CYS A 63 -3.29 -0.43 8.28
N PHE A 64 -3.66 -1.57 7.71
CA PHE A 64 -2.75 -2.65 7.42
C PHE A 64 -2.50 -2.71 5.91
N LEU A 65 -1.36 -3.27 5.52
CA LEU A 65 -0.99 -3.53 4.14
C LEU A 65 -0.40 -4.94 4.06
N GLU A 66 -0.96 -5.76 3.16
CA GLU A 66 -0.46 -7.09 2.90
C GLU A 66 0.38 -7.09 1.62
N LEU A 67 1.53 -7.75 1.66
CA LEU A 67 2.42 -7.91 0.52
C LEU A 67 2.60 -9.39 0.23
N PHE A 68 2.43 -9.81 -1.03
CA PHE A 68 2.72 -11.17 -1.47
C PHE A 68 3.62 -11.18 -2.70
N GLU A 69 4.56 -12.14 -2.70
CA GLU A 69 5.31 -12.58 -3.86
C GLU A 69 5.01 -14.06 -4.08
N PHE A 70 4.25 -14.37 -5.14
CA PHE A 70 3.87 -15.74 -5.44
C PHE A 70 4.99 -16.49 -6.16
N ASP A 71 5.36 -17.67 -5.62
CA ASP A 71 6.24 -18.62 -6.28
C ASP A 71 5.43 -19.54 -7.21
N ALA A 72 4.20 -19.92 -6.78
CA ALA A 72 3.28 -20.78 -7.53
C ALA A 72 1.80 -20.42 -7.22
N PRO A 73 0.90 -20.37 -8.23
CA PRO A 73 1.28 -20.28 -9.65
C PRO A 73 2.20 -19.09 -9.88
N GLY A 74 3.01 -19.12 -10.94
CA GLY A 74 3.82 -17.97 -11.31
C GLY A 74 2.94 -16.74 -11.54
N GLN A 75 3.49 -15.57 -11.32
CA GLN A 75 2.77 -14.31 -11.52
C GLN A 75 2.49 -14.11 -13.02
N GLU A 76 1.24 -13.97 -13.37
CA GLU A 76 0.75 -13.83 -14.73
C GLU A 76 0.12 -12.46 -14.97
N GLY A 77 0.06 -12.05 -16.22
CA GLY A 77 -0.53 -10.78 -16.64
C GLY A 77 0.49 -9.65 -16.79
N PRO A 78 0.01 -8.44 -17.09
CA PRO A 78 0.87 -7.27 -17.23
C PRO A 78 1.50 -6.88 -15.89
N ALA A 79 2.75 -6.47 -15.91
CA ALA A 79 3.40 -5.93 -14.73
C ALA A 79 2.65 -4.67 -14.23
N PRO A 80 2.59 -4.41 -12.91
CA PRO A 80 1.94 -3.20 -12.40
C PRO A 80 2.46 -1.91 -13.05
N ALA A 81 3.74 -1.86 -13.40
CA ALA A 81 4.36 -0.73 -14.07
C ALA A 81 3.80 -0.45 -15.48
N ASP A 82 3.25 -1.46 -16.15
CA ASP A 82 2.65 -1.33 -17.49
C ASP A 82 1.20 -0.83 -17.45
N LEU A 83 0.60 -0.81 -16.27
CA LEU A 83 -0.81 -0.44 -16.09
C LEU A 83 -0.96 1.01 -15.63
N GLY A 84 -1.76 1.78 -16.37
CA GLY A 84 -2.07 3.17 -16.04
C GLY A 84 -3.19 3.32 -14.99
N PRO A 85 -3.38 4.53 -14.46
CA PRO A 85 -4.41 4.81 -13.46
C PRO A 85 -5.84 4.68 -13.99
N HIS A 86 -6.03 4.68 -15.32
CA HIS A 86 -7.33 4.56 -15.98
C HIS A 86 -7.77 3.12 -16.27
N GLU A 87 -6.91 2.14 -16.02
CA GLU A 87 -7.21 0.75 -16.30
C GLU A 87 -8.04 0.12 -15.18
N ARG A 88 -8.83 -0.91 -15.53
CA ARG A 88 -9.79 -1.50 -14.60
C ARG A 88 -9.11 -2.21 -13.44
N GLY A 89 -9.76 -2.18 -12.28
CA GLY A 89 -9.32 -2.80 -11.03
C GLY A 89 -8.96 -1.77 -9.97
N ILE A 90 -8.44 -2.22 -8.85
CA ILE A 90 -7.86 -1.33 -7.83
C ILE A 90 -6.55 -0.82 -8.40
N ARG A 91 -6.43 0.50 -8.61
CA ARG A 91 -5.29 1.06 -9.32
C ARG A 91 -4.29 1.75 -8.43
N HIS A 92 -4.71 2.29 -7.28
CA HIS A 92 -3.80 2.95 -6.33
C HIS A 92 -4.25 2.73 -4.89
N ILE A 93 -3.32 2.95 -3.99
CA ILE A 93 -3.54 3.22 -2.57
C ILE A 93 -3.14 4.66 -2.31
N SER A 94 -3.89 5.36 -1.45
CA SER A 94 -3.68 6.79 -1.20
C SER A 94 -3.24 7.04 0.23
N PHE A 95 -2.33 8.01 0.40
CA PHE A 95 -1.84 8.48 1.68
C PHE A 95 -2.11 9.97 1.81
N PHE A 96 -2.66 10.37 2.94
CA PHE A 96 -2.74 11.77 3.30
C PHE A 96 -1.39 12.27 3.81
N VAL A 97 -1.00 13.45 3.35
CA VAL A 97 0.26 14.12 3.69
C VAL A 97 0.02 15.57 4.06
N ASP A 98 0.92 16.17 4.78
CA ASP A 98 0.87 17.59 5.18
C ASP A 98 1.51 18.53 4.14
N ASP A 99 2.46 18.04 3.34
CA ASP A 99 3.12 18.74 2.25
C ASP A 99 3.39 17.77 1.10
N CYS A 100 2.52 17.80 0.11
CA CYS A 100 2.58 16.87 -1.03
C CYS A 100 3.89 17.01 -1.82
N ARG A 101 4.43 18.23 -1.96
CA ARG A 101 5.66 18.47 -2.74
C ARG A 101 6.90 17.96 -2.03
N ALA A 102 6.99 18.19 -0.70
CA ALA A 102 8.08 17.70 0.12
C ALA A 102 8.06 16.17 0.18
N GLU A 103 6.90 15.56 0.43
CA GLU A 103 6.74 14.10 0.49
C GLU A 103 7.00 13.44 -0.86
N TYR A 104 6.56 14.04 -1.96
CA TYR A 104 6.90 13.55 -3.31
C TYR A 104 8.41 13.51 -3.53
N ALA A 105 9.12 14.61 -3.21
CA ALA A 105 10.57 14.65 -3.37
C ALA A 105 11.28 13.60 -2.49
N ARG A 106 10.77 13.39 -1.26
CA ARG A 106 11.28 12.38 -0.34
C ARG A 106 11.05 10.97 -0.89
N CYS A 107 9.86 10.64 -1.35
CA CYS A 107 9.52 9.35 -1.96
C CYS A 107 10.43 9.03 -3.14
N ILE A 108 10.64 10.00 -4.05
CA ILE A 108 11.54 9.83 -5.21
C ILE A 108 12.98 9.56 -4.76
N SER A 109 13.47 10.27 -3.74
CA SER A 109 14.83 10.06 -3.22
C SER A 109 15.03 8.67 -2.58
N LEU A 110 13.95 8.02 -2.17
CA LEU A 110 13.92 6.69 -1.56
C LEU A 110 13.48 5.57 -2.53
N GLY A 111 13.43 5.87 -3.83
CA GLY A 111 13.28 4.86 -4.87
C GLY A 111 11.89 4.77 -5.51
N ALA A 112 10.95 5.63 -5.15
CA ALA A 112 9.71 5.76 -5.90
C ALA A 112 9.98 6.30 -7.32
N GLN A 113 9.14 5.92 -8.26
CA GLN A 113 9.23 6.40 -9.64
C GLN A 113 8.13 7.42 -9.92
N PRO A 114 8.45 8.53 -10.62
CA PRO A 114 7.44 9.52 -10.97
C PRO A 114 6.40 8.94 -11.93
N LEU A 115 5.12 9.18 -11.68
CA LEU A 115 4.05 8.94 -12.64
C LEU A 115 3.43 10.27 -13.08
N GLY A 116 3.24 11.18 -12.15
CA GLY A 116 2.83 12.56 -12.39
C GLY A 116 3.76 13.56 -11.70
N THR A 117 3.33 14.81 -11.68
CA THR A 117 3.97 15.90 -10.91
C THR A 117 2.93 16.50 -9.97
N PRO A 118 3.31 16.92 -8.74
CA PRO A 118 2.37 17.56 -7.83
C PRO A 118 1.61 18.71 -8.49
N ALA A 119 0.30 18.60 -8.51
CA ALA A 119 -0.60 19.55 -9.14
C ALA A 119 -1.74 19.87 -8.17
N PRO A 120 -2.20 21.14 -8.13
CA PRO A 120 -3.32 21.50 -7.29
C PRO A 120 -4.59 20.76 -7.76
N ALA A 121 -5.27 20.12 -6.80
CA ALA A 121 -6.60 19.57 -7.02
C ALA A 121 -7.64 20.72 -7.03
N ASP A 122 -8.88 20.40 -7.40
CA ASP A 122 -9.99 21.39 -7.38
C ASP A 122 -10.23 21.97 -5.98
N SER A 123 -9.85 21.23 -4.93
CA SER A 123 -9.89 21.68 -3.53
C SER A 123 -8.84 22.76 -3.18
N GLY A 124 -7.86 22.99 -4.07
CA GLY A 124 -6.76 23.93 -3.84
C GLY A 124 -5.57 23.34 -3.10
N VAL A 125 -5.55 22.03 -2.89
CA VAL A 125 -4.40 21.27 -2.32
C VAL A 125 -3.72 20.46 -3.40
N ASP A 126 -2.45 20.12 -3.17
CA ASP A 126 -1.69 19.32 -4.11
C ASP A 126 -2.02 17.82 -3.96
N ALA A 127 -2.05 17.14 -5.10
CA ALA A 127 -2.08 15.68 -5.15
C ALA A 127 -1.16 15.18 -6.26
N VAL A 128 -0.64 13.96 -6.13
CA VAL A 128 0.23 13.35 -7.13
C VAL A 128 0.19 11.84 -7.11
N TYR A 129 0.32 11.23 -8.28
CA TYR A 129 0.59 9.81 -8.43
C TYR A 129 2.07 9.56 -8.68
N LEU A 130 2.57 8.53 -8.01
CA LEU A 130 3.91 7.98 -8.19
C LEU A 130 3.82 6.44 -8.16
N ARG A 131 4.91 5.76 -8.42
CA ARG A 131 4.96 4.31 -8.32
C ARG A 131 5.91 3.87 -7.21
N ASP A 132 5.53 2.80 -6.50
CA ASP A 132 6.47 2.07 -5.67
C ASP A 132 7.54 1.37 -6.53
N PRO A 133 8.60 0.80 -5.94
CA PRO A 133 9.64 0.10 -6.70
C PRO A 133 9.16 -1.12 -7.51
N CYS A 134 8.00 -1.68 -7.17
CA CYS A 134 7.38 -2.80 -7.88
C CYS A 134 6.36 -2.33 -8.95
N GLY A 135 6.20 -1.02 -9.14
CA GLY A 135 5.35 -0.43 -10.17
C GLY A 135 3.90 -0.14 -9.75
N ASN A 136 3.49 -0.46 -8.51
CA ASN A 136 2.16 -0.14 -8.03
C ASN A 136 1.97 1.36 -7.88
N ILE A 137 0.78 1.85 -8.18
CA ILE A 137 0.47 3.27 -8.10
C ILE A 137 0.15 3.66 -6.65
N ILE A 138 0.79 4.71 -6.20
CA ILE A 138 0.56 5.38 -4.92
C ILE A 138 0.07 6.79 -5.21
N GLU A 139 -0.90 7.27 -4.45
CA GLU A 139 -1.31 8.66 -4.43
C GLU A 139 -0.84 9.32 -3.13
N LEU A 140 -0.24 10.48 -3.25
CA LEU A 140 -0.07 11.42 -2.14
C LEU A 140 -1.15 12.49 -2.30
N CYS A 141 -1.92 12.71 -1.25
CA CYS A 141 -3.02 13.67 -1.23
C CYS A 141 -2.84 14.59 -0.02
N GLU A 142 -2.64 15.88 -0.27
CA GLU A 142 -2.47 16.85 0.80
C GLU A 142 -3.77 17.08 1.55
N ILE A 143 -3.72 17.17 2.87
CA ILE A 143 -4.89 17.50 3.67
C ILE A 143 -5.10 19.02 3.61
N PRO A 144 -6.26 19.49 3.11
CA PRO A 144 -6.46 20.93 2.87
C PRO A 144 -6.53 21.75 4.15
N ARG A 145 -6.89 21.13 5.27
CA ARG A 145 -7.05 21.78 6.58
C ARG A 145 -6.83 20.79 7.72
N PRO A 146 -6.33 21.28 8.88
CA PRO A 146 -6.13 20.41 10.06
C PRO A 146 -7.42 19.74 10.55
N GLU A 147 -8.57 20.40 10.41
CA GLU A 147 -9.88 19.86 10.80
C GLU A 147 -10.39 18.74 9.86
N GLU A 148 -9.78 18.59 8.70
CA GLU A 148 -10.03 17.50 7.75
C GLU A 148 -9.06 16.34 7.94
N ASP A 149 -8.24 16.37 9.00
CA ASP A 149 -7.35 15.27 9.34
C ASP A 149 -8.16 13.96 9.44
N PRO A 150 -7.81 12.95 8.64
CA PRO A 150 -8.51 11.67 8.63
C PRO A 150 -8.50 10.96 9.97
N LEU A 151 -7.56 11.25 10.86
CA LEU A 151 -7.54 10.72 12.22
C LEU A 151 -8.70 11.28 13.08
N LEU A 152 -9.26 12.40 12.68
CA LEU A 152 -10.43 13.01 13.32
C LEU A 152 -11.75 12.54 12.68
N LEU A 153 -11.71 11.79 11.60
CA LEU A 153 -12.92 11.27 10.97
C LEU A 153 -13.56 10.20 11.86
N PRO A 154 -14.92 10.21 11.98
CA PRO A 154 -15.62 9.24 12.78
C PRO A 154 -15.29 7.79 12.36
N GLY A 155 -14.91 6.95 13.32
CA GLY A 155 -14.58 5.55 13.10
C GLY A 155 -13.09 5.26 12.81
N ILE A 156 -12.24 6.27 12.66
CA ILE A 156 -10.80 6.08 12.47
C ILE A 156 -10.03 6.21 13.79
N SER A 157 -10.54 6.98 14.74
CA SER A 157 -9.88 7.29 16.01
C SER A 157 -9.58 6.09 16.92
N THR A 158 -10.07 4.89 16.60
CA THR A 158 -9.90 3.71 17.45
C THR A 158 -8.80 2.75 17.01
N LEU A 159 -8.18 2.94 15.84
CA LEU A 159 -7.21 1.99 15.31
C LEU A 159 -5.75 2.29 15.68
N ASN A 160 -5.47 3.47 16.23
CA ASN A 160 -4.09 3.93 16.37
C ASN A 160 -3.57 4.21 17.77
N THR A 161 -4.36 4.04 18.83
CA THR A 161 -3.92 4.46 20.15
C THR A 161 -3.09 3.42 20.91
N GLU A 162 -2.96 2.20 20.40
CA GLU A 162 -2.24 1.14 21.11
C GLU A 162 -1.38 0.27 20.18
N VAL A 163 -0.53 0.88 19.38
CA VAL A 163 0.59 0.11 18.83
C VAL A 163 1.76 0.28 19.76
N PRO A 164 2.16 -0.74 20.55
CA PRO A 164 3.30 -0.60 21.44
C PRO A 164 4.54 -0.25 20.62
N HIS A 165 5.19 0.83 20.98
CA HIS A 165 6.57 1.06 20.55
C HIS A 165 7.42 -0.04 21.21
N VAL A 166 7.82 -1.04 20.43
CA VAL A 166 8.80 -2.05 20.84
C VAL A 166 10.18 -1.59 20.39
#